data_d6ab97ffa774a13c999169ef2ab5a922
#
_entry.id   d6ab97ffa774a13c999169ef2ab5a922
#
_cell.length_a   1.000
_cell.length_b   1.000
_cell.length_c   1.000
_cell.angle_alpha   90.00
_cell.angle_beta   90.00
_cell.angle_gamma   90.00
#
_symmetry.space_group_name_H-M   'P 1'
#
loop_
_entity.id
_entity.type
_entity.pdbx_description
1 polymer ?
#
loop_
_entity_poly.entity_id
_entity_poly.type
_entity_poly.pdbx_seq_one_letter_code
_entity_poly.pdbx_strand_id
1 'polypeptide(L)'
;MKKIMIIMVLVLVSLTSAASDDSNGSLNERLYKAKVRELVYRLHITADQQKKFEPIYRSYCEEMSALWASRKRPIKPSTSSDAAAIAKRKMEMQQRAQGIRMKYIDKLATVLNADQVSRFFEVESIIQKKLKEKHDQASSH
;
A
#
# COMPACT_ATOMS: atom_id res chain seq x y z
N MET A 1 -60.74 2.82 -13.86
CA MET A 1 -59.97 3.84 -13.11
C MET A 1 -59.18 3.11 -12.04
N LYS A 2 -57.93 2.84 -12.28
CA LYS A 2 -57.07 2.21 -11.28
C LYS A 2 -56.24 3.27 -10.60
N LYS A 3 -56.52 3.50 -9.30
CA LYS A 3 -55.75 4.41 -8.46
C LYS A 3 -54.41 3.73 -8.15
N ILE A 4 -53.35 4.26 -8.72
CA ILE A 4 -51.97 3.86 -8.37
C ILE A 4 -51.63 4.54 -7.06
N MET A 5 -51.60 3.75 -6.02
CA MET A 5 -51.20 4.16 -4.67
C MET A 5 -49.66 4.13 -4.62
N ILE A 6 -49.06 5.30 -4.74
CA ILE A 6 -47.61 5.47 -4.59
C ILE A 6 -47.29 5.38 -3.10
N ILE A 7 -46.79 4.25 -2.67
CA ILE A 7 -46.21 4.06 -1.35
C ILE A 7 -44.82 4.67 -1.39
N MET A 8 -44.76 5.88 -0.82
CA MET A 8 -43.49 6.57 -0.54
C MET A 8 -42.82 5.89 0.66
N VAL A 9 -41.93 4.94 0.37
CA VAL A 9 -41.09 4.34 1.41
C VAL A 9 -39.98 5.34 1.74
N LEU A 10 -40.19 6.04 2.84
CA LEU A 10 -39.17 6.89 3.48
C LEU A 10 -38.10 5.97 4.07
N VAL A 11 -37.03 5.74 3.31
CA VAL A 11 -35.81 5.09 3.86
C VAL A 11 -35.10 6.14 4.68
N LEU A 12 -35.32 6.08 5.98
CA LEU A 12 -34.47 6.78 6.96
C LEU A 12 -33.09 6.11 6.93
N VAL A 13 -32.19 6.68 6.15
CA VAL A 13 -30.77 6.34 6.26
C VAL A 13 -30.29 6.96 7.57
N SER A 14 -30.24 6.13 8.60
CA SER A 14 -29.55 6.46 9.83
C SER A 14 -28.08 6.66 9.53
N LEU A 15 -27.64 7.90 9.40
CA LEU A 15 -26.23 8.27 9.46
C LEU A 15 -25.73 7.98 10.87
N THR A 16 -25.27 6.76 11.10
CA THR A 16 -24.39 6.49 12.21
C THR A 16 -23.03 7.07 11.86
N SER A 17 -22.79 8.30 12.29
CA SER A 17 -21.47 8.89 12.33
C SER A 17 -20.60 8.09 13.29
N ALA A 18 -19.95 7.06 12.77
CA ALA A 18 -18.79 6.48 13.44
C ALA A 18 -17.63 7.45 13.23
N ALA A 19 -17.58 8.49 14.04
CA ALA A 19 -16.42 9.34 14.18
C ALA A 19 -15.39 8.60 15.02
N SER A 20 -14.58 7.78 14.39
CA SER A 20 -13.33 7.27 14.98
C SER A 20 -12.48 6.65 13.88
N ASP A 21 -11.28 7.19 13.73
CA ASP A 21 -10.17 6.72 12.90
C ASP A 21 -9.95 7.37 11.53
N ASP A 22 -10.49 8.53 11.26
CA ASP A 22 -10.25 9.25 10.00
C ASP A 22 -8.83 9.82 9.85
N SER A 23 -8.10 9.99 10.94
CA SER A 23 -6.75 10.61 10.88
C SER A 23 -5.70 9.68 10.27
N ASN A 24 -5.69 8.41 10.63
CA ASN A 24 -4.75 7.42 10.09
C ASN A 24 -5.10 6.99 8.66
N GLY A 25 -6.38 6.79 8.37
CA GLY A 25 -6.85 6.50 7.02
C GLY A 25 -6.55 7.63 6.05
N SER A 26 -6.81 8.88 6.45
CA SER A 26 -6.52 10.07 5.66
C SER A 26 -5.02 10.25 5.39
N LEU A 27 -4.14 10.01 6.37
CA LEU A 27 -2.69 10.09 6.20
C LEU A 27 -2.17 9.00 5.26
N ASN A 28 -2.60 7.76 5.44
CA ASN A 28 -2.21 6.64 4.59
C ASN A 28 -2.68 6.84 3.14
N GLU A 29 -3.88 7.36 2.95
CA GLU A 29 -4.39 7.67 1.60
C GLU A 29 -3.61 8.81 0.95
N ARG A 30 -3.23 9.84 1.69
CA ARG A 30 -2.37 10.94 1.19
C ARG A 30 -0.98 10.42 0.78
N LEU A 31 -0.37 9.57 1.60
CA LEU A 31 0.91 8.93 1.28
C LEU A 31 0.81 8.03 0.05
N TYR A 32 -0.25 7.26 -0.06
CA TYR A 32 -0.52 6.43 -1.23
C TYR A 32 -0.63 7.27 -2.51
N LYS A 33 -1.44 8.32 -2.49
CA LYS A 33 -1.58 9.24 -3.62
C LYS A 33 -0.28 9.93 -4.01
N ALA A 34 0.52 10.31 -3.02
CA ALA A 34 1.84 10.89 -3.27
C ALA A 34 2.79 9.90 -3.95
N LYS A 35 2.78 8.63 -3.51
CA LYS A 35 3.56 7.55 -4.15
C LYS A 35 3.13 7.31 -5.59
N VAL A 36 1.82 7.21 -5.84
CA VAL A 36 1.28 7.02 -7.19
C VAL A 36 1.71 8.16 -8.10
N ARG A 37 1.59 9.41 -7.66
CA ARG A 37 2.01 10.60 -8.43
C ARG A 37 3.48 10.54 -8.81
N GLU A 38 4.35 10.22 -7.87
CA GLU A 38 5.80 10.08 -8.12
C GLU A 38 6.11 8.93 -9.07
N LEU A 39 5.46 7.78 -8.93
CA LEU A 39 5.61 6.64 -9.85
C LEU A 39 5.19 7.01 -11.26
N VAL A 40 4.01 7.62 -11.41
CA VAL A 40 3.49 8.08 -12.71
C VAL A 40 4.46 9.04 -13.37
N TYR A 41 4.97 10.02 -12.64
CA TYR A 41 5.94 10.98 -13.13
C TYR A 41 7.28 10.35 -13.55
N ARG A 42 7.88 9.55 -12.66
CA ARG A 42 9.23 8.99 -12.89
C ARG A 42 9.26 7.87 -13.93
N LEU A 43 8.18 7.11 -14.05
CA LEU A 43 8.07 6.03 -15.02
C LEU A 43 7.37 6.46 -16.31
N HIS A 44 6.96 7.71 -16.42
CA HIS A 44 6.22 8.24 -17.57
C HIS A 44 4.97 7.40 -17.89
N ILE A 45 4.22 7.02 -16.83
CA ILE A 45 2.98 6.25 -16.97
C ILE A 45 1.93 7.14 -17.62
N THR A 46 1.31 6.67 -18.71
CA THR A 46 0.26 7.41 -19.40
C THR A 46 -1.05 7.40 -18.60
N ALA A 47 -1.96 8.33 -18.89
CA ALA A 47 -3.27 8.38 -18.24
C ALA A 47 -4.08 7.08 -18.38
N ASP A 48 -4.02 6.41 -19.54
CA ASP A 48 -4.69 5.14 -19.76
C ASP A 48 -4.03 3.99 -19.01
N GLN A 49 -2.70 3.95 -18.96
CA GLN A 49 -1.97 3.02 -18.13
C GLN A 49 -2.29 3.23 -16.64
N GLN A 50 -2.36 4.47 -16.17
CA GLN A 50 -2.62 4.82 -14.77
C GLN A 50 -3.93 4.22 -14.27
N LYS A 51 -5.00 4.29 -15.05
CA LYS A 51 -6.31 3.72 -14.70
C LYS A 51 -6.24 2.22 -14.38
N LYS A 52 -5.38 1.49 -15.08
CA LYS A 52 -5.17 0.04 -14.91
C LYS A 52 -4.08 -0.26 -13.87
N PHE A 53 -3.10 0.60 -13.76
CA PHE A 53 -1.98 0.50 -12.84
C PHE A 53 -2.40 0.69 -11.37
N GLU A 54 -3.20 1.71 -11.07
CA GLU A 54 -3.56 2.07 -9.70
C GLU A 54 -4.21 0.92 -8.91
N PRO A 55 -5.19 0.15 -9.43
CA PRO A 55 -5.75 -0.98 -8.70
C PRO A 55 -4.72 -2.07 -8.38
N ILE A 56 -3.80 -2.32 -9.30
CA ILE A 56 -2.71 -3.31 -9.12
C ILE A 56 -1.75 -2.82 -8.05
N TYR A 57 -1.34 -1.57 -8.10
CA TYR A 57 -0.42 -0.98 -7.13
C TYR A 57 -1.04 -0.88 -5.73
N ARG A 58 -2.33 -0.57 -5.64
CA ARG A 58 -3.06 -0.56 -4.37
C ARG A 58 -3.03 -1.94 -3.71
N SER A 59 -3.37 -2.98 -4.46
CA SER A 59 -3.32 -4.36 -3.97
C SER A 59 -1.91 -4.77 -3.52
N TYR A 60 -0.89 -4.36 -4.26
CA TYR A 60 0.51 -4.56 -3.88
C TYR A 60 0.83 -3.88 -2.53
N CYS A 61 0.46 -2.62 -2.37
CA CYS A 61 0.67 -1.88 -1.13
C CYS A 61 -0.06 -2.51 0.06
N GLU A 62 -1.28 -3.00 -0.14
CA GLU A 62 -2.08 -3.67 0.88
C GLU A 62 -1.44 -5.00 1.32
N GLU A 63 -1.01 -5.84 0.37
CA GLU A 63 -0.32 -7.11 0.70
C GLU A 63 1.02 -6.87 1.41
N MET A 64 1.80 -5.89 0.96
CA MET A 64 3.05 -5.52 1.63
C MET A 64 2.80 -4.97 3.04
N SER A 65 1.79 -4.12 3.22
CA SER A 65 1.42 -3.59 4.53
C SER A 65 0.97 -4.70 5.48
N ALA A 66 0.16 -5.65 5.01
CA ALA A 66 -0.29 -6.80 5.79
C ALA A 66 0.90 -7.68 6.22
N LEU A 67 1.87 -7.90 5.31
CA LEU A 67 3.08 -8.65 5.63
C LEU A 67 3.89 -7.96 6.75
N TRP A 68 4.12 -6.66 6.64
CA TRP A 68 4.88 -5.90 7.65
C TRP A 68 4.13 -5.76 8.97
N ALA A 69 2.80 -5.68 8.95
CA ALA A 69 1.97 -5.67 10.15
C ALA A 69 2.02 -7.01 10.90
N SER A 70 2.19 -8.13 10.19
CA SER A 70 2.35 -9.46 10.80
C SER A 70 3.69 -9.65 11.52
N ARG A 71 4.61 -8.70 11.39
CA ARG A 71 5.91 -8.74 12.04
C ARG A 71 5.75 -8.66 13.57
N LYS A 72 6.22 -9.68 14.28
CA LYS A 72 6.29 -9.65 15.73
C LYS A 72 7.22 -8.53 16.20
N ARG A 73 6.90 -7.94 17.36
CA ARG A 73 7.76 -6.91 17.97
C ARG A 73 9.21 -7.39 18.06
N PRO A 74 10.20 -6.53 17.79
CA PRO A 74 11.59 -6.89 17.92
C PRO A 74 11.87 -7.25 19.39
N ILE A 75 12.37 -8.46 19.60
CA ILE A 75 12.85 -8.90 20.91
C ILE A 75 14.34 -8.56 20.94
N LYS A 76 14.78 -7.91 22.01
CA LYS A 76 16.21 -7.69 22.22
C LYS A 76 16.87 -9.05 22.48
N PRO A 77 17.86 -9.46 21.68
CA PRO A 77 18.50 -10.74 21.87
C PRO A 77 19.28 -10.76 23.19
N SER A 78 19.05 -11.77 24.00
CA SER A 78 19.78 -12.00 25.23
C SER A 78 20.83 -13.13 25.10
N THR A 79 20.67 -13.97 24.09
CA THR A 79 21.53 -15.12 23.81
C THR A 79 21.88 -15.21 22.31
N SER A 80 22.90 -15.99 21.98
CA SER A 80 23.25 -16.30 20.58
C SER A 80 22.10 -17.01 19.85
N SER A 81 21.35 -17.85 20.56
CA SER A 81 20.17 -18.54 20.02
C SER A 81 19.06 -17.55 19.65
N ASP A 82 18.83 -16.55 20.50
CA ASP A 82 17.85 -15.48 20.20
C ASP A 82 18.26 -14.69 18.97
N ALA A 83 19.53 -14.34 18.85
CA ALA A 83 20.09 -13.63 17.71
C ALA A 83 19.91 -14.43 16.40
N ALA A 84 20.18 -15.75 16.44
CA ALA A 84 19.96 -16.62 15.29
C ALA A 84 18.49 -16.71 14.90
N ALA A 85 17.58 -16.84 15.87
CA ALA A 85 16.14 -16.87 15.61
C ALA A 85 15.63 -15.56 15.02
N ILE A 86 16.11 -14.41 15.49
CA ILE A 86 15.78 -13.09 14.94
C ILE A 86 16.28 -12.95 13.51
N ALA A 87 17.51 -13.39 13.21
CA ALA A 87 18.09 -13.36 11.88
C ALA A 87 17.25 -14.21 10.90
N LYS A 88 16.89 -15.45 11.28
CA LYS A 88 16.02 -16.32 10.47
C LYS A 88 14.68 -15.66 10.17
N ARG A 89 13.99 -15.10 11.15
CA ARG A 89 12.72 -14.40 10.95
C ARG A 89 12.86 -13.22 9.99
N LYS A 90 13.94 -12.46 10.09
CA LYS A 90 14.21 -11.36 9.15
C LYS A 90 14.35 -11.86 7.72
N MET A 91 15.09 -12.94 7.52
CA MET A 91 15.27 -13.56 6.20
C MET A 91 13.94 -14.10 5.65
N GLU A 92 13.14 -14.77 6.46
CA GLU A 92 11.81 -15.26 6.07
C GLU A 92 10.89 -14.12 5.63
N MET A 93 10.89 -13.00 6.36
CA MET A 93 10.12 -11.82 5.99
C MET A 93 10.58 -11.23 4.66
N GLN A 94 11.88 -11.18 4.41
CA GLN A 94 12.44 -10.73 3.14
C GLN A 94 12.05 -11.67 1.99
N GLN A 95 12.08 -12.98 2.20
CA GLN A 95 11.64 -13.96 1.19
C GLN A 95 10.16 -13.78 0.84
N ARG A 96 9.30 -13.60 1.85
CA ARG A 96 7.87 -13.34 1.63
C ARG A 96 7.66 -12.03 0.85
N ALA A 97 8.38 -10.97 1.21
CA ALA A 97 8.32 -9.70 0.49
C ALA A 97 8.75 -9.85 -0.97
N GLN A 98 9.80 -10.63 -1.24
CA GLN A 98 10.23 -10.93 -2.62
C GLN A 98 9.17 -11.74 -3.38
N GLY A 99 8.52 -12.71 -2.74
CA GLY A 99 7.41 -13.46 -3.33
C GLY A 99 6.25 -12.55 -3.77
N ILE A 100 5.88 -11.58 -2.93
CA ILE A 100 4.87 -10.57 -3.29
C ILE A 100 5.35 -9.73 -4.48
N ARG A 101 6.59 -9.25 -4.48
CA ARG A 101 7.14 -8.49 -5.61
C ARG A 101 7.09 -9.28 -6.92
N MET A 102 7.54 -10.53 -6.91
CA MET A 102 7.52 -11.40 -8.09
C MET A 102 6.09 -11.58 -8.63
N LYS A 103 5.12 -11.82 -7.76
CA LYS A 103 3.71 -11.93 -8.12
C LYS A 103 3.20 -10.66 -8.82
N TYR A 104 3.62 -9.49 -8.36
CA TYR A 104 3.16 -8.22 -8.94
C TYR A 104 3.94 -7.80 -10.18
N ILE A 105 5.15 -8.30 -10.42
CA ILE A 105 5.85 -8.12 -11.70
C ILE A 105 4.97 -8.59 -12.85
N ASP A 106 4.42 -9.78 -12.76
CA ASP A 106 3.56 -10.34 -13.81
C ASP A 106 2.31 -9.51 -14.03
N LYS A 107 1.67 -9.05 -12.96
CA LYS A 107 0.50 -8.17 -13.03
C LYS A 107 0.83 -6.81 -13.64
N LEU A 108 1.94 -6.20 -13.24
CA LEU A 108 2.39 -4.92 -13.77
C LEU A 108 2.77 -5.02 -15.25
N ALA A 109 3.34 -6.13 -15.67
CA ALA A 109 3.71 -6.39 -17.07
C ALA A 109 2.50 -6.43 -18.02
N THR A 110 1.28 -6.63 -17.52
CA THR A 110 0.05 -6.55 -18.32
C THR A 110 -0.36 -5.12 -18.65
N VAL A 111 0.16 -4.11 -17.93
CA VAL A 111 -0.24 -2.71 -18.02
C VAL A 111 0.91 -1.79 -18.41
N LEU A 112 2.09 -2.07 -17.90
CA LEU A 112 3.32 -1.29 -18.10
C LEU A 112 4.17 -1.91 -19.21
N ASN A 113 4.95 -1.08 -19.88
CA ASN A 113 5.93 -1.56 -20.85
C ASN A 113 7.19 -2.13 -20.16
N ALA A 114 8.08 -2.76 -20.94
CA ALA A 114 9.26 -3.44 -20.41
C ALA A 114 10.20 -2.51 -19.62
N ASP A 115 10.42 -1.28 -20.08
CA ASP A 115 11.26 -0.29 -19.39
C ASP A 115 10.61 0.13 -18.06
N GLN A 116 9.32 0.41 -18.06
CA GLN A 116 8.58 0.76 -16.86
C GLN A 116 8.60 -0.35 -15.82
N VAL A 117 8.38 -1.59 -16.21
CA VAL A 117 8.44 -2.76 -15.31
C VAL A 117 9.83 -2.94 -14.74
N SER A 118 10.88 -2.87 -15.57
CA SER A 118 12.26 -3.05 -15.12
C SER A 118 12.70 -2.03 -14.08
N ARG A 119 12.19 -0.80 -14.17
CA ARG A 119 12.53 0.31 -13.28
C ARG A 119 11.57 0.47 -12.10
N PHE A 120 10.46 -0.22 -12.09
CA PHE A 120 9.39 -0.01 -11.12
C PHE A 120 9.86 -0.12 -9.66
N PHE A 121 10.48 -1.24 -9.28
CA PHE A 121 10.89 -1.47 -7.90
C PHE A 121 12.07 -0.60 -7.46
N GLU A 122 12.93 -0.23 -8.39
CA GLU A 122 14.00 0.74 -8.12
C GLU A 122 13.41 2.10 -7.77
N VAL A 123 12.50 2.60 -8.61
CA VAL A 123 11.82 3.88 -8.39
C VAL A 123 10.99 3.86 -7.11
N GLU A 124 10.25 2.77 -6.86
CA GLU A 124 9.49 2.60 -5.62
C GLU A 124 10.39 2.64 -4.38
N SER A 125 11.54 1.98 -4.43
CA SER A 125 12.53 2.00 -3.34
C SER A 125 13.05 3.41 -3.05
N ILE A 126 13.34 4.19 -4.08
CA ILE A 126 13.75 5.60 -3.96
C ILE A 126 12.65 6.43 -3.28
N ILE A 127 11.40 6.24 -3.69
CA ILE A 127 10.26 6.95 -3.10
C ILE A 127 10.10 6.59 -1.62
N GLN A 128 10.17 5.32 -1.28
CA GLN A 128 10.08 4.84 0.11
C GLN A 128 11.16 5.46 0.98
N LYS A 129 12.40 5.50 0.50
CA LYS A 129 13.53 6.11 1.22
C LYS A 129 13.30 7.59 1.49
N LYS A 130 12.88 8.35 0.48
CA LYS A 130 12.57 9.79 0.61
C LYS A 130 11.44 10.07 1.61
N LEU A 131 10.40 9.23 1.61
CA LEU A 131 9.29 9.39 2.55
C LEU A 131 9.74 9.11 3.99
N LYS A 132 10.58 8.11 4.20
CA LYS A 132 11.16 7.80 5.50
C LYS A 132 12.03 8.96 6.02
N GLU A 133 12.92 9.49 5.19
CA GLU A 133 13.79 10.62 5.55
C GLU A 133 12.97 11.85 5.98
N LYS A 134 11.89 12.17 5.25
CA LYS A 134 10.98 13.27 5.63
C LYS A 134 10.27 13.02 6.96
N HIS A 135 9.85 11.79 7.21
CA HIS A 135 9.21 11.42 8.47
C HIS A 135 10.18 11.57 9.65
N ASP A 136 11.41 11.08 9.49
CA ASP A 136 12.43 11.14 10.54
C ASP A 136 12.83 12.60 10.87
N GLN A 137 12.90 13.48 9.85
CA GLN A 137 13.14 14.91 10.03
C GLN A 137 11.98 15.60 10.78
N ALA A 138 10.73 15.26 10.46
CA ALA A 138 9.56 15.81 11.14
C ALA A 138 9.44 15.37 12.61
N SER A 139 9.97 14.20 12.94
CA SER A 139 9.95 13.65 14.30
C SER A 139 11.09 14.17 15.18
N SER A 140 12.05 14.93 14.61
CA SER A 140 13.23 15.44 15.32
C SER A 140 13.07 16.88 15.80
N HIS A 141 11.90 17.48 15.61
CA HIS A 141 11.49 18.81 16.08
C HIS A 141 10.34 18.70 17.08
#